data_0a79b236b699034e09e0653db20f3a31
#
_entry.id   0a79b236b699034e09e0653db20f3a31
#
_cell.length_a   1.000
_cell.length_b   1.000
_cell.length_c   1.000
_cell.angle_alpha   90.00
_cell.angle_beta   90.00
_cell.angle_gamma   90.00
#
_symmetry.space_group_name_H-M   'P 1'
#
loop_
_entity.id
_entity.type
_entity.pdbx_description
1 polymer ?
#
loop_
_entity_poly.entity_id
_entity_poly.type
_entity_poly.pdbx_seq_one_letter_code
_entity_poly.pdbx_strand_id
1 'polypeptide(L)'
;NGLTINPTTGEISGTPTVLSASTVYTITAINSGGTTATTITLAVSDDAPGTFSYSPEDMILTKDQLMTPNTVSPGGGAVTSWEISPGLPTGLTFEASNGTIWGTPTVLQTAPITYTIWANNSGGSVEVNVNITINDEVPSISYSPNVFDLTINTVMSPTATPTNTGGAIPIAIIDSTGNVGAHSSMVYDSNGKLHISYKDGTNGDLKYATDASGSWITLTLDSSNYVGAGTSIGTDSNNGLHIAYYDETANDVKYATCASSCSMESSWTYVTIDSANAYSHISLAIDSIDNIHLSIYDNVLRDLKYLTCSSTCTSASSWTDVTIDSTGDVGKFNSIAIDSNDGIHISYHDEKTYGDLKYATCTTTCTSASSWTISSPHGGSFSNSGQYSAIAVDSSGDIHISHHDFFYDSLLYTTYDGSSWSTHTVDTGSVGTYSSIALDSNSLPHIAYYSNSGANLKYASFDGLGWTDSTISSIGSVGKYNSIVIDGNDAKHIVYYDDTNDDLKYLIVDSSSITYEFSISPDLPDGLTINPVTGEISGTPTVLSASTVYTITATNSGGTDTTTIT
;
A
#
# COMPACT_ATOMS: atom_id res chain seq x y z
N ASN A 1 50.45 6.60 31.56
CA ASN A 1 50.39 7.68 32.54
C ASN A 1 49.44 7.30 33.67
N GLY A 2 49.80 7.67 34.93
CA GLY A 2 49.02 7.33 36.13
C GLY A 2 49.29 5.95 36.71
N LEU A 3 49.99 5.06 36.02
CA LEU A 3 50.46 3.78 36.56
C LEU A 3 51.96 3.85 36.88
N THR A 4 52.36 3.15 37.91
CA THR A 4 53.74 3.03 38.35
C THR A 4 54.06 1.58 38.66
N ILE A 5 55.33 1.19 38.53
CA ILE A 5 55.84 -0.11 38.96
C ILE A 5 56.72 0.08 40.19
N ASN A 6 56.47 -0.71 41.22
CA ASN A 6 57.34 -0.76 42.37
C ASN A 6 58.62 -1.50 41.98
N PRO A 7 59.82 -0.85 42.04
CA PRO A 7 61.06 -1.46 41.54
C PRO A 7 61.56 -2.62 42.39
N THR A 8 61.04 -2.77 43.64
CA THR A 8 61.44 -3.82 44.56
C THR A 8 60.55 -5.05 44.51
N THR A 9 59.22 -4.83 44.31
CA THR A 9 58.25 -5.93 44.34
C THR A 9 57.77 -6.30 42.92
N GLY A 10 57.96 -5.42 41.94
CA GLY A 10 57.41 -5.58 40.62
C GLY A 10 55.90 -5.29 40.54
N GLU A 11 55.25 -4.83 41.60
CA GLU A 11 53.82 -4.50 41.63
C GLU A 11 53.53 -3.27 40.81
N ILE A 12 52.52 -3.38 39.96
CA ILE A 12 52.01 -2.27 39.15
C ILE A 12 50.75 -1.73 39.80
N SER A 13 50.71 -0.44 40.08
CA SER A 13 49.60 0.24 40.75
C SER A 13 49.42 1.67 40.23
N GLY A 14 48.26 2.27 40.56
CA GLY A 14 47.94 3.65 40.20
C GLY A 14 46.60 3.75 39.50
N THR A 15 46.21 4.97 39.15
CA THR A 15 44.99 5.26 38.35
C THR A 15 45.41 5.74 36.97
N PRO A 16 45.11 5.01 35.90
CA PRO A 16 45.45 5.44 34.56
C PRO A 16 44.68 6.72 34.23
N THR A 17 45.34 7.69 33.58
CA THR A 17 44.78 9.01 33.23
C THR A 17 44.76 9.29 31.73
N VAL A 18 45.21 8.33 30.92
CA VAL A 18 45.27 8.46 29.45
C VAL A 18 44.86 7.15 28.83
N LEU A 19 43.97 7.22 27.84
CA LEU A 19 43.56 6.06 27.06
C LEU A 19 44.76 5.45 26.32
N SER A 20 44.79 4.14 26.20
CA SER A 20 45.87 3.42 25.54
C SER A 20 45.34 2.16 24.86
N ALA A 21 45.67 2.00 23.61
CA ALA A 21 45.47 0.73 22.92
C ALA A 21 46.26 -0.39 23.61
N SER A 22 45.84 -1.63 23.38
CA SER A 22 46.51 -2.81 23.91
C SER A 22 48.02 -2.79 23.57
N THR A 23 48.85 -2.58 24.57
CA THR A 23 50.31 -2.40 24.45
C THR A 23 51.04 -3.44 25.31
N VAL A 24 52.03 -4.08 24.71
CA VAL A 24 52.86 -5.07 25.39
C VAL A 24 54.03 -4.36 26.09
N TYR A 25 54.14 -4.54 27.39
CA TYR A 25 55.25 -4.04 28.20
C TYR A 25 56.14 -5.20 28.67
N THR A 26 57.42 -5.03 28.55
CA THR A 26 58.42 -6.01 29.08
C THR A 26 58.87 -5.57 30.45
N ILE A 27 58.67 -6.42 31.44
CA ILE A 27 59.14 -6.23 32.83
C ILE A 27 60.41 -7.07 33.01
N THR A 28 61.48 -6.43 33.42
CA THR A 28 62.79 -7.08 33.64
C THR A 28 63.14 -7.05 35.08
N ALA A 29 63.46 -8.21 35.66
CA ALA A 29 64.04 -8.36 37.00
C ALA A 29 65.51 -8.67 36.86
N ILE A 30 66.34 -7.98 37.70
CA ILE A 30 67.80 -8.09 37.68
C ILE A 30 68.29 -8.35 39.06
N ASN A 31 69.22 -9.31 39.18
CA ASN A 31 69.97 -9.56 40.46
C ASN A 31 71.45 -9.89 40.10
N SER A 32 72.25 -10.21 41.10
CA SER A 32 73.66 -10.55 40.92
C SER A 32 73.89 -11.83 40.09
N GLY A 33 72.92 -12.68 39.93
CA GLY A 33 72.95 -13.92 39.16
C GLY A 33 72.53 -13.76 37.71
N GLY A 34 71.97 -12.61 37.29
CA GLY A 34 71.48 -12.36 35.91
C GLY A 34 70.18 -11.58 35.79
N THR A 35 69.68 -11.62 34.59
CA THR A 35 68.45 -10.89 34.18
C THR A 35 67.41 -11.86 33.66
N THR A 36 66.17 -11.71 34.07
CA THR A 36 65.00 -12.38 33.47
C THR A 36 63.93 -11.36 33.14
N ALA A 37 63.14 -11.66 32.11
CA ALA A 37 62.09 -10.77 31.63
C ALA A 37 60.78 -11.52 31.41
N THR A 38 59.66 -10.85 31.63
CA THR A 38 58.31 -11.29 31.30
C THR A 38 57.56 -10.15 30.63
N THR A 39 56.47 -10.45 29.98
CA THR A 39 55.63 -9.43 29.32
C THR A 39 54.24 -9.38 29.93
N ILE A 40 53.71 -8.19 30.03
CA ILE A 40 52.30 -7.93 30.31
C ILE A 40 51.69 -7.11 29.18
N THR A 41 50.41 -7.29 28.96
CA THR A 41 49.65 -6.48 28.00
C THR A 41 48.67 -5.60 28.78
N LEU A 42 48.74 -4.29 28.57
CA LEU A 42 47.84 -3.32 29.19
C LEU A 42 47.08 -2.54 28.12
N ALA A 43 45.78 -2.39 28.34
CA ALA A 43 44.95 -1.44 27.65
C ALA A 43 44.23 -0.55 28.67
N VAL A 44 43.95 0.68 28.31
CA VAL A 44 43.20 1.63 29.12
C VAL A 44 42.05 2.14 28.28
N SER A 45 40.82 1.83 28.68
CA SER A 45 39.58 2.31 28.08
C SER A 45 38.85 3.26 29.00
N ASP A 46 37.91 4.02 28.47
CA ASP A 46 36.97 4.81 29.28
C ASP A 46 36.07 3.90 30.13
N ASP A 47 35.42 4.46 31.13
CA ASP A 47 34.21 3.88 31.66
C ASP A 47 33.16 3.83 30.53
N ALA A 48 32.37 2.74 30.48
CA ALA A 48 31.26 2.66 29.54
C ALA A 48 30.26 3.81 29.77
N PRO A 49 29.54 4.28 28.74
CA PRO A 49 28.44 5.19 28.95
C PRO A 49 27.43 4.63 29.96
N GLY A 50 26.86 5.46 30.79
CA GLY A 50 25.82 5.07 31.71
C GLY A 50 24.47 4.95 31.01
N THR A 51 23.49 4.32 31.68
CA THR A 51 22.12 4.23 31.19
C THR A 51 21.52 5.62 30.96
N PHE A 52 20.73 5.74 29.91
CA PHE A 52 19.99 6.95 29.55
C PHE A 52 18.57 6.60 29.08
N SER A 53 17.71 7.59 29.00
CA SER A 53 16.37 7.43 28.44
C SER A 53 15.94 8.72 27.73
N TYR A 54 15.06 8.57 26.77
CA TYR A 54 14.33 9.70 26.17
C TYR A 54 13.07 10.00 26.98
N SER A 55 12.63 11.24 26.97
CA SER A 55 11.38 11.62 27.62
C SER A 55 10.61 12.62 26.74
N PRO A 56 9.51 12.20 26.10
CA PRO A 56 8.89 10.87 26.18
C PRO A 56 9.70 9.78 25.45
N GLU A 57 9.56 8.52 25.86
CA GLU A 57 10.06 7.33 25.16
C GLU A 57 9.18 7.00 23.95
N ASP A 58 7.85 7.11 24.12
CA ASP A 58 6.86 7.05 23.04
C ASP A 58 6.60 8.46 22.54
N MET A 59 7.13 8.78 21.36
CA MET A 59 6.95 10.09 20.71
C MET A 59 5.78 10.03 19.74
N ILE A 60 4.67 10.68 20.10
CA ILE A 60 3.54 10.90 19.21
C ILE A 60 3.67 12.32 18.63
N LEU A 61 3.98 12.40 17.35
CA LEU A 61 4.25 13.64 16.63
C LEU A 61 3.10 13.95 15.67
N THR A 62 2.99 15.22 15.30
CA THR A 62 2.05 15.66 14.28
C THR A 62 2.82 16.05 13.02
N LYS A 63 2.38 15.51 11.86
CA LYS A 63 2.95 15.84 10.55
C LYS A 63 2.93 17.35 10.32
N ASP A 64 3.99 17.87 9.68
CA ASP A 64 4.22 19.27 9.37
C ASP A 64 4.27 20.21 10.59
N GLN A 65 4.32 19.67 11.81
CA GLN A 65 4.51 20.44 13.05
C GLN A 65 5.92 20.23 13.61
N LEU A 66 6.58 21.33 13.99
CA LEU A 66 7.91 21.30 14.60
C LEU A 66 7.85 20.61 15.97
N MET A 67 8.57 19.50 16.16
CA MET A 67 8.64 18.85 17.46
C MET A 67 9.54 19.61 18.45
N THR A 68 9.24 19.45 19.74
CA THR A 68 10.19 19.86 20.79
C THR A 68 11.39 18.89 20.76
N PRO A 69 12.64 19.38 20.67
CA PRO A 69 13.82 18.52 20.67
C PRO A 69 13.84 17.56 21.86
N ASN A 70 13.96 16.26 21.60
CA ASN A 70 14.09 15.24 22.63
C ASN A 70 15.57 14.95 22.86
N THR A 71 16.06 15.34 24.01
CA THR A 71 17.49 15.35 24.37
C THR A 71 17.78 14.32 25.43
N VAL A 72 19.01 13.81 25.43
CA VAL A 72 19.48 12.82 26.39
C VAL A 72 20.77 13.27 27.07
N SER A 73 21.00 12.76 28.29
CA SER A 73 22.23 13.02 29.02
C SER A 73 22.60 11.75 29.81
N PRO A 74 23.35 10.83 29.19
CA PRO A 74 23.80 9.62 29.87
C PRO A 74 24.80 9.96 31.00
N GLY A 75 24.78 9.18 32.07
CA GLY A 75 25.83 9.17 33.06
C GLY A 75 27.04 8.35 32.61
N GLY A 76 27.93 8.01 33.54
CA GLY A 76 29.09 7.17 33.25
C GLY A 76 30.20 7.87 32.47
N GLY A 77 30.89 7.13 31.60
CA GLY A 77 31.96 7.66 30.77
C GLY A 77 31.43 8.56 29.64
N ALA A 78 32.28 9.48 29.17
CA ALA A 78 31.92 10.41 28.12
C ALA A 78 31.58 9.67 26.81
N VAL A 79 30.44 9.98 26.20
CA VAL A 79 30.03 9.43 24.90
C VAL A 79 30.86 10.05 23.78
N THR A 80 31.38 9.23 22.87
CA THR A 80 32.19 9.67 21.74
C THR A 80 31.45 9.58 20.40
N SER A 81 30.43 8.72 20.30
CA SER A 81 29.55 8.63 19.13
C SER A 81 28.17 8.15 19.51
N TRP A 82 27.18 8.62 18.73
CA TRP A 82 25.80 8.21 18.82
C TRP A 82 25.36 7.61 17.49
N GLU A 83 24.55 6.57 17.58
CA GLU A 83 24.01 5.87 16.41
C GLU A 83 22.53 5.61 16.60
N ILE A 84 21.77 5.50 15.51
CA ILE A 84 20.35 5.18 15.49
C ILE A 84 20.04 4.21 14.34
N SER A 85 19.18 3.24 14.59
CA SER A 85 18.65 2.33 13.58
C SER A 85 17.21 1.92 13.93
N PRO A 86 16.31 1.85 12.92
CA PRO A 86 16.48 2.29 11.52
C PRO A 86 16.68 3.82 11.40
N GLY A 87 16.87 4.32 10.18
CA GLY A 87 16.92 5.77 9.90
C GLY A 87 15.59 6.44 10.24
N LEU A 88 15.62 7.69 10.73
CA LEU A 88 14.42 8.44 11.09
C LEU A 88 13.56 8.79 9.86
N PRO A 89 12.25 8.98 10.03
CA PRO A 89 11.35 9.48 8.99
C PRO A 89 11.79 10.82 8.43
N THR A 90 11.42 11.07 7.17
CA THR A 90 11.74 12.34 6.49
C THR A 90 11.26 13.55 7.28
N GLY A 91 12.15 14.53 7.44
CA GLY A 91 11.91 15.75 8.21
C GLY A 91 12.36 15.67 9.68
N LEU A 92 12.65 14.48 10.20
CA LEU A 92 13.30 14.31 11.50
C LEU A 92 14.81 14.16 11.34
N THR A 93 15.56 14.64 12.32
CA THR A 93 17.03 14.63 12.37
C THR A 93 17.49 14.01 13.67
N PHE A 94 18.45 13.10 13.59
CA PHE A 94 19.21 12.60 14.71
C PHE A 94 20.56 13.30 14.77
N GLU A 95 20.86 13.94 15.90
CA GLU A 95 22.12 14.65 16.09
C GLU A 95 23.18 13.69 16.64
N ALA A 96 24.05 13.20 15.76
CA ALA A 96 25.08 12.21 16.09
C ALA A 96 26.14 12.71 17.10
N SER A 97 26.17 14.00 17.42
CA SER A 97 27.08 14.56 18.40
C SER A 97 26.59 14.46 19.84
N ASN A 98 25.26 14.40 20.05
CA ASN A 98 24.67 14.43 21.40
C ASN A 98 23.42 13.56 21.59
N GLY A 99 23.01 12.81 20.57
CA GLY A 99 21.85 11.92 20.61
C GLY A 99 20.49 12.62 20.57
N THR A 100 20.42 13.91 20.25
CA THR A 100 19.16 14.67 20.18
C THR A 100 18.35 14.26 18.94
N ILE A 101 17.04 14.04 19.12
CA ILE A 101 16.07 13.88 18.03
C ILE A 101 15.27 15.19 17.94
N TRP A 102 15.18 15.76 16.72
CA TRP A 102 14.45 17.00 16.46
C TRP A 102 14.03 17.11 15.00
N GLY A 103 13.17 18.06 14.67
CA GLY A 103 12.77 18.35 13.28
C GLY A 103 11.26 18.52 13.12
N THR A 104 10.83 18.57 11.86
CA THR A 104 9.44 18.64 11.44
C THR A 104 9.17 17.43 10.56
N PRO A 105 8.45 16.41 11.04
CA PRO A 105 8.18 15.22 10.23
C PRO A 105 7.25 15.61 9.06
N THR A 106 7.55 15.14 7.85
CA THR A 106 6.77 15.47 6.64
C THR A 106 6.01 14.29 6.06
N VAL A 107 6.18 13.11 6.65
CA VAL A 107 5.55 11.86 6.22
C VAL A 107 4.81 11.24 7.41
N LEU A 108 3.61 10.69 7.16
CA LEU A 108 2.85 9.96 8.17
C LEU A 108 3.55 8.65 8.53
N GLN A 109 3.49 8.30 9.81
CA GLN A 109 3.93 7.02 10.38
C GLN A 109 2.98 6.69 11.55
N THR A 110 1.78 6.25 11.22
CA THR A 110 0.69 6.08 12.18
C THR A 110 0.82 4.83 13.03
N ALA A 111 1.61 3.82 12.56
CA ALA A 111 2.11 2.74 13.41
C ALA A 111 3.36 3.20 14.18
N PRO A 112 3.48 2.84 15.46
CA PRO A 112 4.70 3.07 16.20
C PRO A 112 5.84 2.21 15.65
N ILE A 113 6.91 2.86 15.17
CA ILE A 113 8.16 2.17 14.80
C ILE A 113 9.16 2.36 15.92
N THR A 114 9.82 1.28 16.28
CA THR A 114 10.88 1.28 17.32
C THR A 114 12.23 1.62 16.70
N TYR A 115 12.89 2.62 17.26
CA TYR A 115 14.24 3.05 16.91
C TYR A 115 15.18 2.73 18.06
N THR A 116 16.26 2.00 17.78
CA THR A 116 17.31 1.72 18.77
C THR A 116 18.41 2.76 18.64
N ILE A 117 18.78 3.37 19.76
CA ILE A 117 19.84 4.38 19.83
C ILE A 117 20.96 3.85 20.71
N TRP A 118 22.19 3.99 20.22
CA TRP A 118 23.41 3.59 20.93
C TRP A 118 24.24 4.80 21.31
N ALA A 119 24.70 4.80 22.58
CA ALA A 119 25.72 5.71 23.06
C ALA A 119 27.04 4.92 23.22
N ASN A 120 28.09 5.32 22.52
CA ASN A 120 29.35 4.55 22.42
C ASN A 120 30.55 5.35 22.91
N ASN A 121 31.50 4.63 23.51
CA ASN A 121 32.87 5.09 23.73
C ASN A 121 33.83 3.89 23.74
N SER A 122 35.12 4.11 24.05
CA SER A 122 36.12 3.03 24.11
C SER A 122 35.89 2.04 25.25
N GLY A 123 35.05 2.36 26.22
CA GLY A 123 34.69 1.50 27.36
C GLY A 123 33.51 0.57 27.08
N GLY A 124 32.71 0.88 26.08
CA GLY A 124 31.54 0.08 25.72
C GLY A 124 30.42 0.86 25.01
N SER A 125 29.30 0.19 24.90
CA SER A 125 28.06 0.71 24.27
C SER A 125 26.86 0.47 25.20
N VAL A 126 25.95 1.42 25.25
CA VAL A 126 24.63 1.31 25.90
C VAL A 126 23.56 1.71 24.90
N GLU A 127 22.46 0.96 24.88
CA GLU A 127 21.35 1.19 23.97
C GLU A 127 20.05 1.51 24.71
N VAL A 128 19.15 2.21 23.98
CA VAL A 128 17.78 2.48 24.40
C VAL A 128 16.88 2.47 23.18
N ASN A 129 15.64 2.08 23.36
CA ASN A 129 14.61 2.13 22.32
C ASN A 129 13.71 3.35 22.53
N VAL A 130 13.27 3.94 21.42
CA VAL A 130 12.19 4.93 21.37
C VAL A 130 11.18 4.51 20.30
N ASN A 131 9.90 4.73 20.56
CA ASN A 131 8.85 4.53 19.58
C ASN A 131 8.42 5.86 19.01
N ILE A 132 8.32 5.97 17.68
CA ILE A 132 7.86 7.18 17.02
C ILE A 132 6.58 6.86 16.25
N THR A 133 5.55 7.71 16.45
CA THR A 133 4.30 7.74 15.71
C THR A 133 4.11 9.15 15.15
N ILE A 134 3.69 9.30 13.89
CA ILE A 134 3.46 10.60 13.26
C ILE A 134 2.06 10.59 12.65
N ASN A 135 1.14 11.39 13.22
CA ASN A 135 -0.25 11.50 12.83
C ASN A 135 -0.52 12.83 12.11
N ASP A 136 -1.66 12.94 11.42
CA ASP A 136 -2.17 14.22 10.95
C ASP A 136 -2.57 15.15 12.12
N GLU A 137 -2.75 16.44 11.84
CA GLU A 137 -3.48 17.32 12.74
C GLU A 137 -4.96 16.89 12.81
N VAL A 138 -5.58 16.93 13.99
CA VAL A 138 -7.00 16.60 14.16
C VAL A 138 -7.86 17.51 13.27
N PRO A 139 -8.91 17.02 12.60
CA PRO A 139 -9.86 17.88 11.90
C PRO A 139 -10.46 18.94 12.82
N SER A 140 -10.92 20.04 12.27
CA SER A 140 -11.66 21.09 13.00
C SER A 140 -12.78 21.61 12.10
N ILE A 141 -13.98 21.05 12.26
CA ILE A 141 -15.11 21.23 11.36
C ILE A 141 -16.21 22.15 11.91
N SER A 142 -16.81 22.94 11.04
CA SER A 142 -17.97 23.78 11.37
C SER A 142 -18.87 23.98 10.15
N TYR A 143 -20.17 24.14 10.38
CA TYR A 143 -21.15 24.53 9.35
C TYR A 143 -21.66 25.96 9.62
N SER A 144 -21.82 26.73 8.55
CA SER A 144 -22.41 28.07 8.62
C SER A 144 -23.29 28.34 7.40
N PRO A 145 -24.63 28.41 7.54
CA PRO A 145 -25.40 28.27 8.78
C PRO A 145 -25.37 26.82 9.31
N ASN A 146 -25.76 26.64 10.59
CA ASN A 146 -25.91 25.32 11.22
C ASN A 146 -27.37 24.97 11.55
N VAL A 147 -28.31 25.79 11.08
CA VAL A 147 -29.76 25.56 11.19
C VAL A 147 -30.38 25.68 9.80
N PHE A 148 -31.15 24.70 9.39
CA PHE A 148 -31.76 24.58 8.06
C PHE A 148 -33.25 24.37 8.17
N ASP A 149 -34.04 25.31 7.64
CA ASP A 149 -35.51 25.17 7.46
C ASP A 149 -35.77 24.80 6.00
N LEU A 150 -36.03 23.53 5.71
CA LEU A 150 -36.22 23.01 4.39
C LEU A 150 -37.70 22.81 4.02
N THR A 151 -38.03 22.93 2.76
CA THR A 151 -39.39 22.69 2.24
C THR A 151 -39.43 21.35 1.52
N ILE A 152 -40.42 20.50 1.89
CA ILE A 152 -40.61 19.19 1.26
C ILE A 152 -40.78 19.32 -0.26
N ASN A 153 -40.17 18.39 -1.00
CA ASN A 153 -40.12 18.35 -2.47
C ASN A 153 -39.45 19.57 -3.13
N THR A 154 -38.65 20.34 -2.36
CA THR A 154 -37.85 21.45 -2.88
C THR A 154 -36.37 21.13 -2.64
N VAL A 155 -35.57 21.23 -3.71
CA VAL A 155 -34.11 21.01 -3.62
C VAL A 155 -33.50 21.97 -2.59
N MET A 156 -32.66 21.44 -1.70
CA MET A 156 -31.88 22.24 -0.77
C MET A 156 -30.94 23.18 -1.50
N SER A 157 -31.08 24.50 -1.29
CA SER A 157 -30.24 25.51 -1.92
C SER A 157 -30.06 26.72 -1.00
N PRO A 158 -28.81 27.12 -0.71
CA PRO A 158 -27.58 26.43 -1.07
C PRO A 158 -27.41 25.10 -0.32
N THR A 159 -26.57 24.20 -0.81
CA THR A 159 -26.09 23.01 -0.09
C THR A 159 -25.29 23.45 1.15
N ALA A 160 -25.26 22.59 2.17
CA ALA A 160 -24.49 22.86 3.39
C ALA A 160 -23.11 22.21 3.29
N THR A 161 -22.05 23.00 3.13
CA THR A 161 -20.67 22.53 3.08
C THR A 161 -19.94 22.94 4.36
N PRO A 162 -19.23 22.03 5.05
CA PRO A 162 -18.46 22.40 6.23
C PRO A 162 -17.20 23.19 5.86
N THR A 163 -16.73 23.99 6.81
CA THR A 163 -15.35 24.48 6.81
C THR A 163 -14.53 23.58 7.72
N ASN A 164 -13.41 23.05 7.22
CA ASN A 164 -12.41 22.35 8.01
C ASN A 164 -11.15 23.23 8.10
N THR A 165 -10.75 23.61 9.32
CA THR A 165 -9.56 24.42 9.60
C THR A 165 -8.44 23.62 10.27
N GLY A 166 -8.66 22.34 10.58
CA GLY A 166 -7.68 21.39 11.10
C GLY A 166 -7.10 20.50 9.99
N GLY A 167 -6.65 19.32 10.38
CA GLY A 167 -6.04 18.35 9.49
C GLY A 167 -6.98 17.84 8.40
N ALA A 168 -6.43 17.49 7.25
CA ALA A 168 -7.19 16.96 6.14
C ALA A 168 -7.84 15.60 6.47
N ILE A 169 -8.96 15.30 5.83
CA ILE A 169 -9.59 13.98 5.87
C ILE A 169 -9.10 13.23 4.64
N PRO A 170 -8.40 12.08 4.80
CA PRO A 170 -7.59 11.50 3.72
C PRO A 170 -8.36 10.68 2.68
N ILE A 171 -9.68 10.87 2.54
CA ILE A 171 -10.45 10.34 1.41
C ILE A 171 -10.54 11.41 0.34
N ALA A 172 -10.20 11.06 -0.90
CA ALA A 172 -10.35 11.95 -2.04
C ALA A 172 -11.37 11.40 -3.04
N ILE A 173 -12.28 12.25 -3.52
CA ILE A 173 -13.02 12.01 -4.76
C ILE A 173 -12.06 12.42 -5.89
N ILE A 174 -11.72 11.45 -6.74
CA ILE A 174 -10.85 11.69 -7.91
C ILE A 174 -11.66 12.20 -9.07
N ASP A 175 -12.80 11.57 -9.33
CA ASP A 175 -13.72 11.92 -10.40
C ASP A 175 -15.17 11.64 -9.96
N SER A 176 -16.06 12.60 -10.22
CA SER A 176 -17.51 12.53 -9.92
C SER A 176 -18.37 12.98 -11.11
N THR A 177 -17.79 12.98 -12.30
CA THR A 177 -18.48 13.48 -13.51
C THR A 177 -19.20 12.34 -14.22
N GLY A 178 -20.39 11.98 -13.73
CA GLY A 178 -21.18 10.84 -14.21
C GLY A 178 -20.86 9.55 -13.47
N ASN A 179 -21.19 8.40 -14.06
CA ASN A 179 -20.87 7.08 -13.48
C ASN A 179 -19.43 6.72 -13.83
N VAL A 180 -18.50 6.99 -12.93
CA VAL A 180 -17.06 6.87 -13.15
C VAL A 180 -16.38 6.04 -12.07
N GLY A 181 -15.34 5.27 -12.43
CA GLY A 181 -14.53 4.51 -11.47
C GLY A 181 -14.73 3.00 -11.49
N ALA A 182 -15.67 2.48 -12.28
CA ALA A 182 -15.77 1.03 -12.46
C ALA A 182 -14.52 0.49 -13.18
N HIS A 183 -14.16 -0.77 -12.86
CA HIS A 183 -12.95 -1.45 -13.39
C HIS A 183 -11.63 -0.69 -13.13
N SER A 184 -11.51 0.00 -12.01
CA SER A 184 -10.29 0.74 -11.71
C SER A 184 -9.08 -0.17 -11.50
N SER A 185 -7.94 0.26 -12.03
CA SER A 185 -6.63 -0.33 -11.84
C SER A 185 -5.62 0.77 -11.58
N MET A 186 -4.72 0.57 -10.62
CA MET A 186 -3.79 1.59 -10.13
C MET A 186 -2.36 1.08 -10.10
N VAL A 187 -1.42 1.96 -10.40
CA VAL A 187 0.02 1.72 -10.30
C VAL A 187 0.72 2.93 -9.69
N TYR A 188 1.84 2.66 -9.01
CA TYR A 188 2.72 3.66 -8.41
C TYR A 188 4.02 3.71 -9.20
N ASP A 189 4.42 4.91 -9.67
CA ASP A 189 5.65 5.07 -10.45
C ASP A 189 6.90 5.29 -9.57
N SER A 190 8.09 5.20 -10.15
CA SER A 190 9.35 5.38 -9.43
C SER A 190 9.58 6.81 -8.92
N ASN A 191 8.79 7.79 -9.34
CA ASN A 191 8.80 9.18 -8.86
C ASN A 191 7.82 9.40 -7.71
N GLY A 192 7.16 8.36 -7.24
CA GLY A 192 6.17 8.47 -6.18
C GLY A 192 4.83 9.04 -6.64
N LYS A 193 4.40 8.71 -7.88
CA LYS A 193 3.14 9.19 -8.45
C LYS A 193 2.17 8.06 -8.71
N LEU A 194 0.90 8.34 -8.48
CA LEU A 194 -0.19 7.42 -8.70
C LEU A 194 -0.79 7.63 -10.09
N HIS A 195 -1.07 6.52 -10.76
CA HIS A 195 -1.70 6.47 -12.06
C HIS A 195 -2.84 5.46 -12.02
N ILE A 196 -4.04 5.88 -12.47
CA ILE A 196 -5.26 5.08 -12.39
C ILE A 196 -5.91 5.06 -13.77
N SER A 197 -6.23 3.87 -14.27
CA SER A 197 -7.13 3.69 -15.40
C SER A 197 -8.49 3.22 -14.90
N TYR A 198 -9.57 3.70 -15.50
CA TYR A 198 -10.93 3.37 -15.08
C TYR A 198 -11.95 3.61 -16.20
N LYS A 199 -13.14 3.06 -16.03
CA LYS A 199 -14.26 3.21 -16.97
C LYS A 199 -15.16 4.38 -16.59
N ASP A 200 -15.58 5.16 -17.57
CA ASP A 200 -16.75 6.03 -17.52
C ASP A 200 -17.96 5.25 -18.07
N GLY A 201 -18.82 4.79 -17.18
CA GLY A 201 -20.02 4.03 -17.55
C GLY A 201 -21.12 4.90 -18.17
N THR A 202 -21.12 6.22 -17.95
CA THR A 202 -22.09 7.15 -18.54
C THR A 202 -21.84 7.34 -20.04
N ASN A 203 -20.58 7.56 -20.41
CA ASN A 203 -20.21 7.84 -21.80
C ASN A 203 -19.67 6.60 -22.52
N GLY A 204 -19.27 5.57 -21.78
CA GLY A 204 -18.66 4.37 -22.33
C GLY A 204 -17.21 4.58 -22.73
N ASP A 205 -16.47 5.39 -21.96
CA ASP A 205 -15.12 5.83 -22.29
C ASP A 205 -14.07 5.16 -21.36
N LEU A 206 -12.84 5.01 -21.89
CA LEU A 206 -11.67 4.79 -21.05
C LEU A 206 -11.18 6.11 -20.49
N LYS A 207 -11.04 6.20 -19.17
CA LYS A 207 -10.49 7.36 -18.47
C LYS A 207 -9.20 7.03 -17.72
N TYR A 208 -8.45 8.08 -17.41
CA TYR A 208 -7.20 8.03 -16.69
C TYR A 208 -7.14 9.16 -15.66
N ALA A 209 -6.57 8.88 -14.49
CA ALA A 209 -6.30 9.89 -13.47
C ALA A 209 -4.86 9.78 -12.96
N THR A 210 -4.28 10.91 -12.52
CA THR A 210 -2.95 10.97 -11.90
C THR A 210 -2.82 12.14 -10.93
N ASP A 211 -1.97 11.98 -9.92
CA ASP A 211 -1.56 13.02 -8.97
C ASP A 211 -0.18 13.64 -9.31
N ALA A 212 0.35 13.36 -10.50
CA ALA A 212 1.69 13.77 -10.93
C ALA A 212 1.98 15.28 -10.80
N SER A 213 0.95 16.13 -10.84
CA SER A 213 1.07 17.58 -10.66
C SER A 213 0.94 18.05 -9.20
N GLY A 214 0.77 17.13 -8.24
CA GLY A 214 0.46 17.44 -6.84
C GLY A 214 -1.04 17.62 -6.54
N SER A 215 -1.88 17.47 -7.54
CA SER A 215 -3.34 17.38 -7.44
C SER A 215 -3.85 16.40 -8.51
N TRP A 216 -5.01 15.80 -8.26
CA TRP A 216 -5.62 14.87 -9.21
C TRP A 216 -6.00 15.56 -10.52
N ILE A 217 -5.60 14.98 -11.63
CA ILE A 217 -5.99 15.34 -12.99
C ILE A 217 -6.67 14.14 -13.61
N THR A 218 -7.80 14.35 -14.28
CA THR A 218 -8.54 13.30 -15.00
C THR A 218 -8.57 13.59 -16.50
N LEU A 219 -8.42 12.56 -17.33
CA LEU A 219 -8.46 12.61 -18.77
C LEU A 219 -9.39 11.53 -19.32
N THR A 220 -10.12 11.84 -20.38
CA THR A 220 -10.73 10.83 -21.25
C THR A 220 -9.68 10.42 -22.29
N LEU A 221 -9.33 9.12 -22.31
CA LEU A 221 -8.31 8.61 -23.23
C LEU A 221 -8.91 8.09 -24.53
N ASP A 222 -9.90 7.24 -24.44
CA ASP A 222 -10.55 6.65 -25.63
C ASP A 222 -12.07 6.76 -25.48
N SER A 223 -12.70 7.42 -26.46
CA SER A 223 -14.16 7.62 -26.56
C SER A 223 -14.70 7.10 -27.90
N SER A 224 -13.94 6.23 -28.57
CA SER A 224 -14.28 5.79 -29.93
C SER A 224 -15.46 4.82 -30.00
N ASN A 225 -15.73 4.09 -28.88
CA ASN A 225 -16.75 3.06 -28.73
C ASN A 225 -17.18 2.97 -27.26
N TYR A 226 -17.85 1.87 -26.88
CA TYR A 226 -18.07 1.56 -25.47
C TYR A 226 -16.86 0.78 -24.96
N VAL A 227 -15.94 1.48 -24.32
CA VAL A 227 -14.59 0.98 -23.96
C VAL A 227 -14.29 1.16 -22.47
N GLY A 228 -13.13 0.62 -22.01
CA GLY A 228 -12.63 0.81 -20.67
C GLY A 228 -13.04 -0.25 -19.65
N ALA A 229 -13.85 -1.24 -20.02
CA ALA A 229 -14.08 -2.38 -19.13
C ALA A 229 -12.82 -3.23 -18.98
N GLY A 230 -12.64 -3.85 -17.80
CA GLY A 230 -11.49 -4.71 -17.51
C GLY A 230 -10.15 -4.04 -17.74
N THR A 231 -10.05 -2.72 -17.49
CA THR A 231 -8.79 -2.00 -17.68
C THR A 231 -7.73 -2.44 -16.66
N SER A 232 -6.48 -2.53 -17.11
CA SER A 232 -5.30 -2.83 -16.28
C SER A 232 -4.15 -1.93 -16.71
N ILE A 233 -3.50 -1.26 -15.75
CA ILE A 233 -2.40 -0.30 -15.97
C ILE A 233 -1.10 -0.78 -15.36
N GLY A 234 0.02 -0.50 -16.04
CA GLY A 234 1.38 -0.74 -15.56
C GLY A 234 2.33 0.37 -15.99
N THR A 235 3.50 0.44 -15.33
CA THR A 235 4.57 1.40 -15.68
C THR A 235 5.84 0.65 -16.07
N ASP A 236 6.54 1.15 -17.11
CA ASP A 236 7.85 0.65 -17.52
C ASP A 236 9.00 1.26 -16.68
N SER A 237 10.23 0.82 -16.92
CA SER A 237 11.43 1.28 -16.20
C SER A 237 11.73 2.79 -16.37
N ASN A 238 11.09 3.46 -17.33
CA ASN A 238 11.22 4.89 -17.61
C ASN A 238 9.99 5.69 -17.15
N ASN A 239 9.09 5.05 -16.38
CA ASN A 239 7.77 5.59 -16.00
C ASN A 239 6.84 5.88 -17.20
N GLY A 240 7.04 5.21 -18.32
CA GLY A 240 6.06 5.14 -19.38
C GLY A 240 4.85 4.32 -18.93
N LEU A 241 3.67 4.73 -19.35
CA LEU A 241 2.41 4.10 -18.93
C LEU A 241 1.84 3.20 -20.03
N HIS A 242 1.31 2.07 -19.60
CA HIS A 242 0.75 1.03 -20.46
C HIS A 242 -0.61 0.61 -19.89
N ILE A 243 -1.66 0.66 -20.72
CA ILE A 243 -3.03 0.30 -20.34
C ILE A 243 -3.57 -0.71 -21.34
N ALA A 244 -4.00 -1.88 -20.85
CA ALA A 244 -4.83 -2.81 -21.62
C ALA A 244 -6.29 -2.67 -21.20
N TYR A 245 -7.23 -2.73 -22.14
CA TYR A 245 -8.64 -2.56 -21.86
C TYR A 245 -9.52 -3.22 -22.93
N TYR A 246 -10.79 -3.42 -22.62
CA TYR A 246 -11.75 -4.08 -23.48
C TYR A 246 -12.65 -3.06 -24.21
N ASP A 247 -12.84 -3.28 -25.51
CA ASP A 247 -13.85 -2.63 -26.35
C ASP A 247 -15.10 -3.52 -26.40
N GLU A 248 -16.13 -3.15 -25.61
CA GLU A 248 -17.37 -3.91 -25.48
C GLU A 248 -18.24 -3.87 -26.76
N THR A 249 -18.01 -2.88 -27.64
CA THR A 249 -18.73 -2.77 -28.91
C THR A 249 -18.17 -3.69 -29.99
N ALA A 250 -16.84 -3.71 -30.09
CA ALA A 250 -16.13 -4.54 -31.09
C ALA A 250 -15.81 -5.95 -30.56
N ASN A 251 -15.82 -6.14 -29.23
CA ASN A 251 -15.34 -7.32 -28.52
C ASN A 251 -13.83 -7.54 -28.71
N ASP A 252 -13.07 -6.46 -28.71
CA ASP A 252 -11.64 -6.44 -28.96
C ASP A 252 -10.85 -6.12 -27.69
N VAL A 253 -9.58 -6.60 -27.59
CA VAL A 253 -8.60 -6.09 -26.64
C VAL A 253 -7.86 -4.92 -27.27
N LYS A 254 -7.86 -3.79 -26.57
CA LYS A 254 -7.14 -2.59 -26.96
C LYS A 254 -6.00 -2.30 -25.99
N TYR A 255 -5.03 -1.58 -26.48
CA TYR A 255 -3.85 -1.18 -25.72
C TYR A 255 -3.57 0.30 -25.96
N ALA A 256 -3.30 1.03 -24.88
CA ALA A 256 -2.89 2.43 -24.91
C ALA A 256 -1.54 2.58 -24.22
N THR A 257 -0.69 3.47 -24.72
CA THR A 257 0.61 3.75 -24.11
C THR A 257 0.99 5.21 -24.22
N CYS A 258 1.75 5.68 -23.22
CA CYS A 258 2.27 7.03 -23.15
C CYS A 258 3.68 7.01 -22.54
N ALA A 259 4.69 7.43 -23.27
CA ALA A 259 6.09 7.42 -22.82
C ALA A 259 6.48 8.62 -21.96
N SER A 260 5.76 9.74 -22.03
CA SER A 260 6.03 10.96 -21.25
C SER A 260 4.91 11.98 -21.37
N SER A 261 4.80 12.89 -20.39
CA SER A 261 3.75 13.93 -20.35
C SER A 261 2.33 13.34 -20.41
N CYS A 262 2.10 12.25 -19.73
CA CYS A 262 0.86 11.46 -19.79
C CYS A 262 -0.38 12.18 -19.20
N SER A 263 -0.18 13.35 -18.62
CA SER A 263 -1.26 14.28 -18.24
C SER A 263 -1.89 15.04 -19.45
N MET A 264 -1.46 14.74 -20.67
CA MET A 264 -2.01 15.29 -21.91
C MET A 264 -2.53 14.16 -22.80
N GLU A 265 -3.78 14.21 -23.23
CA GLU A 265 -4.40 13.21 -24.12
C GLU A 265 -3.58 12.98 -25.41
N SER A 266 -3.05 14.05 -26.00
CA SER A 266 -2.23 13.98 -27.23
C SER A 266 -0.92 13.18 -27.11
N SER A 267 -0.52 12.82 -25.91
CA SER A 267 0.69 12.01 -25.65
C SER A 267 0.42 10.50 -25.71
N TRP A 268 -0.84 10.10 -25.78
CA TRP A 268 -1.25 8.70 -25.79
C TRP A 268 -1.39 8.14 -27.21
N THR A 269 -1.00 6.89 -27.38
CA THR A 269 -1.14 6.13 -28.63
C THR A 269 -1.97 4.87 -28.37
N TYR A 270 -2.87 4.53 -29.30
CA TYR A 270 -3.86 3.46 -29.16
C TYR A 270 -3.73 2.44 -30.28
N VAL A 271 -3.94 1.15 -29.96
CA VAL A 271 -3.98 0.06 -30.93
C VAL A 271 -4.93 -1.04 -30.49
N THR A 272 -5.65 -1.65 -31.43
CA THR A 272 -6.36 -2.92 -31.20
C THR A 272 -5.37 -4.06 -31.37
N ILE A 273 -5.20 -4.89 -30.35
CA ILE A 273 -4.16 -5.94 -30.32
C ILE A 273 -4.68 -7.35 -30.50
N ASP A 274 -5.95 -7.62 -30.13
CA ASP A 274 -6.64 -8.87 -30.40
C ASP A 274 -8.10 -8.58 -30.77
N SER A 275 -8.58 -9.18 -31.86
CA SER A 275 -9.96 -9.06 -32.35
C SER A 275 -10.76 -10.36 -32.16
N ALA A 276 -10.36 -11.23 -31.25
CA ALA A 276 -10.90 -12.57 -31.06
C ALA A 276 -11.93 -12.70 -29.94
N ASN A 277 -12.84 -11.74 -29.77
CA ASN A 277 -13.96 -11.82 -28.82
C ASN A 277 -13.51 -11.99 -27.36
N ALA A 278 -12.55 -11.20 -26.92
CA ALA A 278 -12.16 -11.11 -25.51
C ALA A 278 -13.35 -10.71 -24.61
N TYR A 279 -13.17 -10.81 -23.31
CA TYR A 279 -14.10 -10.31 -22.28
C TYR A 279 -13.35 -9.44 -21.27
N SER A 280 -14.06 -8.77 -20.41
CA SER A 280 -13.52 -7.78 -19.46
C SER A 280 -12.59 -8.33 -18.36
N HIS A 281 -12.07 -9.54 -18.52
CA HIS A 281 -11.05 -10.10 -17.65
C HIS A 281 -9.67 -10.00 -18.32
N ILE A 282 -9.00 -8.87 -18.10
CA ILE A 282 -7.68 -8.53 -18.64
C ILE A 282 -6.79 -8.15 -17.46
N SER A 283 -5.56 -8.64 -17.44
CA SER A 283 -4.54 -8.23 -16.48
C SER A 283 -3.21 -8.02 -17.19
N LEU A 284 -2.47 -6.97 -16.82
CA LEU A 284 -1.23 -6.50 -17.42
C LEU A 284 -0.09 -6.54 -16.39
N ALA A 285 1.07 -7.02 -16.83
CA ALA A 285 2.34 -6.90 -16.10
C ALA A 285 3.47 -6.54 -17.07
N ILE A 286 4.55 -5.98 -16.55
CA ILE A 286 5.72 -5.54 -17.31
C ILE A 286 6.96 -6.17 -16.68
N ASP A 287 7.83 -6.78 -17.48
CA ASP A 287 9.03 -7.44 -17.00
C ASP A 287 10.22 -6.46 -16.83
N SER A 288 11.37 -6.96 -16.34
CA SER A 288 12.54 -6.16 -16.01
C SER A 288 13.21 -5.46 -17.20
N ILE A 289 12.84 -5.84 -18.42
CA ILE A 289 13.34 -5.29 -19.68
C ILE A 289 12.25 -4.62 -20.53
N ASP A 290 11.15 -4.24 -19.85
CA ASP A 290 10.02 -3.49 -20.43
C ASP A 290 9.19 -4.25 -21.47
N ASN A 291 9.21 -5.59 -21.48
CA ASN A 291 8.23 -6.35 -22.26
C ASN A 291 6.85 -6.29 -21.58
N ILE A 292 5.81 -6.20 -22.41
CA ILE A 292 4.43 -6.17 -21.96
C ILE A 292 3.84 -7.57 -21.99
N HIS A 293 3.18 -7.97 -20.92
CA HIS A 293 2.55 -9.26 -20.74
C HIS A 293 1.10 -9.09 -20.33
N LEU A 294 0.19 -9.79 -21.02
CA LEU A 294 -1.25 -9.78 -20.72
C LEU A 294 -1.74 -11.20 -20.49
N SER A 295 -2.61 -11.37 -19.52
CA SER A 295 -3.51 -12.51 -19.43
C SER A 295 -4.91 -12.05 -19.79
N ILE A 296 -5.62 -12.82 -20.63
CA ILE A 296 -6.98 -12.52 -21.07
C ILE A 296 -7.85 -13.78 -21.08
N TYR A 297 -9.17 -13.57 -20.94
CA TYR A 297 -10.17 -14.61 -21.13
C TYR A 297 -10.80 -14.48 -22.52
N ASP A 298 -10.71 -15.54 -23.34
CA ASP A 298 -11.42 -15.65 -24.61
C ASP A 298 -12.85 -16.13 -24.35
N ASN A 299 -13.82 -15.24 -24.52
CA ASN A 299 -15.23 -15.52 -24.22
C ASN A 299 -15.92 -16.51 -25.21
N VAL A 300 -15.35 -16.69 -26.39
CA VAL A 300 -15.91 -17.60 -27.42
C VAL A 300 -15.37 -19.02 -27.24
N LEU A 301 -14.05 -19.14 -27.11
CA LEU A 301 -13.39 -20.42 -26.89
C LEU A 301 -13.46 -20.87 -25.42
N ARG A 302 -13.64 -19.90 -24.50
CA ARG A 302 -13.66 -20.08 -23.05
C ARG A 302 -12.32 -20.57 -22.52
N ASP A 303 -11.26 -19.97 -23.05
CA ASP A 303 -9.88 -20.34 -22.80
C ASP A 303 -9.13 -19.22 -22.10
N LEU A 304 -8.09 -19.58 -21.33
CA LEU A 304 -7.08 -18.64 -20.86
C LEU A 304 -6.05 -18.41 -21.97
N LYS A 305 -5.88 -17.16 -22.39
CA LYS A 305 -4.85 -16.73 -23.35
C LYS A 305 -3.82 -15.84 -22.69
N TYR A 306 -2.62 -15.88 -23.23
CA TYR A 306 -1.52 -14.99 -22.90
C TYR A 306 -1.05 -14.25 -24.15
N LEU A 307 -0.85 -12.93 -24.03
CA LEU A 307 -0.31 -12.09 -25.10
C LEU A 307 0.97 -11.40 -24.59
N THR A 308 1.92 -11.20 -25.50
CA THR A 308 3.15 -10.46 -25.17
C THR A 308 3.65 -9.62 -26.32
N CYS A 309 4.34 -8.53 -26.00
CA CYS A 309 5.00 -7.65 -26.94
C CYS A 309 6.32 -7.12 -26.34
N SER A 310 7.42 -7.24 -27.08
CA SER A 310 8.77 -6.82 -26.66
C SER A 310 9.28 -5.55 -27.36
N SER A 311 8.61 -5.09 -28.42
CA SER A 311 9.01 -3.88 -29.12
C SER A 311 7.92 -3.41 -30.07
N THR A 312 7.81 -2.09 -30.26
CA THR A 312 6.83 -1.47 -31.16
C THR A 312 5.38 -1.91 -30.86
N CYS A 313 5.04 -1.96 -29.58
CA CYS A 313 3.75 -2.49 -29.09
C CYS A 313 2.53 -1.65 -29.53
N THR A 314 2.77 -0.52 -30.18
CA THR A 314 1.75 0.29 -30.89
C THR A 314 1.37 -0.29 -32.26
N SER A 315 1.92 -1.45 -32.66
CA SER A 315 1.53 -2.20 -33.85
C SER A 315 0.93 -3.54 -33.47
N ALA A 316 -0.28 -3.85 -33.93
CA ALA A 316 -0.95 -5.13 -33.68
C ALA A 316 -0.08 -6.34 -34.09
N SER A 317 0.68 -6.22 -35.18
CA SER A 317 1.56 -7.30 -35.67
C SER A 317 2.77 -7.60 -34.79
N SER A 318 3.06 -6.77 -33.77
CA SER A 318 4.14 -6.99 -32.81
C SER A 318 3.72 -7.84 -31.61
N TRP A 319 2.44 -8.10 -31.47
CA TRP A 319 1.90 -8.92 -30.40
C TRP A 319 1.87 -10.39 -30.81
N THR A 320 2.25 -11.23 -29.87
CA THR A 320 2.18 -12.69 -30.01
C THR A 320 1.19 -13.21 -28.97
N ASP A 321 0.23 -14.03 -29.40
CA ASP A 321 -0.74 -14.66 -28.53
C ASP A 321 -0.53 -16.19 -28.45
N VAL A 322 -0.89 -16.77 -27.31
CA VAL A 322 -0.91 -18.22 -27.10
C VAL A 322 -2.02 -18.61 -26.15
N THR A 323 -2.79 -19.66 -26.49
CA THR A 323 -3.73 -20.29 -25.56
C THR A 323 -2.95 -21.13 -24.56
N ILE A 324 -3.09 -20.81 -23.26
CA ILE A 324 -2.39 -21.48 -22.17
C ILE A 324 -3.19 -22.67 -21.65
N ASP A 325 -4.48 -22.47 -21.36
CA ASP A 325 -5.40 -23.50 -20.88
C ASP A 325 -6.70 -23.43 -21.70
N SER A 326 -7.11 -24.59 -22.25
CA SER A 326 -8.34 -24.75 -23.01
C SER A 326 -9.21 -25.91 -22.47
N THR A 327 -8.98 -26.28 -21.22
CA THR A 327 -9.62 -27.44 -20.58
C THR A 327 -10.89 -27.04 -19.84
N GLY A 328 -11.92 -26.66 -20.55
CA GLY A 328 -13.22 -26.30 -19.99
C GLY A 328 -13.58 -24.84 -20.18
N ASP A 329 -14.17 -24.17 -19.20
CA ASP A 329 -14.43 -22.72 -19.16
C ASP A 329 -13.45 -22.12 -18.16
N VAL A 330 -12.29 -21.69 -18.61
CA VAL A 330 -11.12 -21.32 -17.81
C VAL A 330 -10.57 -19.96 -18.18
N GLY A 331 -10.05 -19.22 -17.20
CA GLY A 331 -9.41 -17.92 -17.46
C GLY A 331 -10.19 -16.70 -16.99
N LYS A 332 -11.37 -16.89 -16.42
CA LYS A 332 -12.11 -15.75 -15.81
C LYS A 332 -11.41 -15.27 -14.55
N PHE A 333 -11.61 -13.97 -14.20
CA PHE A 333 -11.02 -13.36 -13.02
C PHE A 333 -9.51 -13.57 -12.96
N ASN A 334 -8.83 -13.53 -14.11
CA ASN A 334 -7.38 -13.72 -14.16
C ASN A 334 -6.62 -12.51 -13.63
N SER A 335 -5.44 -12.78 -13.09
CA SER A 335 -4.47 -11.79 -12.65
C SER A 335 -3.07 -12.29 -12.95
N ILE A 336 -2.20 -11.43 -13.49
CA ILE A 336 -0.82 -11.74 -13.88
C ILE A 336 0.19 -10.99 -13.02
N ALA A 337 1.26 -11.67 -12.61
CA ALA A 337 2.41 -11.09 -11.93
C ALA A 337 3.71 -11.63 -12.52
N ILE A 338 4.78 -10.87 -12.35
CA ILE A 338 6.14 -11.20 -12.82
C ILE A 338 7.07 -11.28 -11.62
N ASP A 339 7.87 -12.33 -11.52
CA ASP A 339 8.86 -12.49 -10.46
C ASP A 339 10.19 -11.76 -10.80
N SER A 340 11.11 -11.73 -9.83
CA SER A 340 12.42 -11.07 -9.98
C SER A 340 13.35 -11.68 -11.04
N ASN A 341 12.98 -12.82 -11.61
CA ASN A 341 13.69 -13.52 -12.68
C ASN A 341 12.92 -13.49 -14.02
N ASP A 342 11.95 -12.59 -14.14
CA ASP A 342 11.02 -12.47 -15.27
C ASP A 342 10.16 -13.72 -15.52
N GLY A 343 9.97 -14.55 -14.50
CA GLY A 343 8.99 -15.64 -14.51
C GLY A 343 7.56 -15.11 -14.45
N ILE A 344 6.69 -15.66 -15.28
CA ILE A 344 5.29 -15.25 -15.42
C ILE A 344 4.40 -16.15 -14.58
N HIS A 345 3.51 -15.52 -13.80
CA HIS A 345 2.59 -16.19 -12.90
C HIS A 345 1.17 -15.65 -13.13
N ILE A 346 0.21 -16.56 -13.36
CA ILE A 346 -1.19 -16.19 -13.62
C ILE A 346 -2.10 -17.01 -12.69
N SER A 347 -2.91 -16.31 -11.89
CA SER A 347 -4.04 -16.92 -11.19
C SER A 347 -5.31 -16.74 -12.02
N TYR A 348 -6.24 -17.70 -11.98
CA TYR A 348 -7.50 -17.64 -12.72
C TYR A 348 -8.52 -18.64 -12.19
N HIS A 349 -9.78 -18.44 -12.58
CA HIS A 349 -10.90 -19.29 -12.20
C HIS A 349 -11.25 -20.29 -13.30
N ASP A 350 -11.56 -21.55 -12.91
CA ASP A 350 -12.13 -22.61 -13.73
C ASP A 350 -13.61 -22.76 -13.39
N GLU A 351 -14.51 -22.35 -14.27
CA GLU A 351 -15.96 -22.34 -14.05
C GLU A 351 -16.63 -23.70 -14.26
N LYS A 352 -16.01 -24.80 -13.78
CA LYS A 352 -16.65 -26.13 -13.73
C LYS A 352 -17.77 -26.18 -12.69
N THR A 353 -18.44 -27.35 -12.61
CA THR A 353 -19.56 -27.62 -11.69
C THR A 353 -19.27 -27.27 -10.21
N TYR A 354 -17.99 -27.17 -9.83
CA TYR A 354 -17.51 -26.81 -8.50
C TYR A 354 -16.34 -25.81 -8.55
N GLY A 355 -16.13 -25.08 -9.60
CA GLY A 355 -15.11 -24.04 -9.75
C GLY A 355 -13.83 -24.18 -8.92
N ASP A 356 -12.67 -24.10 -9.56
CA ASP A 356 -11.38 -24.20 -8.87
C ASP A 356 -10.55 -22.92 -9.08
N LEU A 357 -9.74 -22.55 -8.08
CA LEU A 357 -8.61 -21.67 -8.28
C LEU A 357 -7.56 -22.41 -9.08
N LYS A 358 -7.16 -21.87 -10.23
CA LYS A 358 -6.07 -22.37 -11.05
C LYS A 358 -4.90 -21.40 -11.08
N TYR A 359 -3.76 -21.93 -11.40
CA TYR A 359 -2.51 -21.21 -11.50
C TYR A 359 -1.69 -21.73 -12.67
N ALA A 360 -1.18 -20.83 -13.50
CA ALA A 360 -0.27 -21.12 -14.59
C ALA A 360 1.04 -20.35 -14.43
N THR A 361 2.17 -21.00 -14.75
CA THR A 361 3.49 -20.35 -14.71
C THR A 361 4.36 -20.73 -15.88
N CYS A 362 5.22 -19.81 -16.29
CA CYS A 362 6.20 -20.00 -17.36
C CYS A 362 7.44 -19.16 -17.08
N THR A 363 8.64 -19.76 -17.18
CA THR A 363 9.91 -19.10 -16.94
C THR A 363 10.76 -18.90 -18.20
N THR A 364 10.44 -19.58 -19.28
CA THR A 364 11.19 -19.49 -20.54
C THR A 364 10.32 -19.84 -21.74
N THR A 365 10.49 -19.11 -22.86
CA THR A 365 9.81 -19.36 -24.13
C THR A 365 8.27 -19.37 -23.98
N CYS A 366 7.74 -18.42 -23.22
CA CYS A 366 6.31 -18.35 -22.84
C CYS A 366 5.35 -18.12 -24.03
N THR A 367 5.88 -17.88 -25.21
CA THR A 367 5.12 -17.86 -26.49
C THR A 367 4.80 -19.27 -27.03
N SER A 368 5.13 -20.34 -26.27
CA SER A 368 4.77 -21.72 -26.58
C SER A 368 3.87 -22.30 -25.49
N ALA A 369 2.71 -22.82 -25.83
CA ALA A 369 1.77 -23.43 -24.88
C ALA A 369 2.42 -24.57 -24.06
N SER A 370 3.36 -25.31 -24.65
CA SER A 370 4.05 -26.42 -23.97
C SER A 370 5.05 -25.96 -22.89
N SER A 371 5.36 -24.67 -22.80
CA SER A 371 6.26 -24.11 -21.78
C SER A 371 5.52 -23.76 -20.49
N TRP A 372 4.21 -23.79 -20.50
CA TRP A 372 3.39 -23.44 -19.34
C TRP A 372 3.14 -24.65 -18.46
N THR A 373 3.25 -24.46 -17.17
CA THR A 373 2.88 -25.44 -16.15
C THR A 373 1.60 -24.98 -15.47
N ILE A 374 0.58 -25.84 -15.43
CA ILE A 374 -0.73 -25.54 -14.85
C ILE A 374 -0.95 -26.40 -13.61
N SER A 375 -1.47 -25.81 -12.54
CA SER A 375 -1.88 -26.48 -11.32
C SER A 375 -3.21 -25.94 -10.78
N SER A 376 -3.81 -26.66 -9.81
CA SER A 376 -5.01 -26.21 -9.09
C SER A 376 -4.65 -26.07 -7.61
N PRO A 377 -4.26 -24.88 -7.16
CA PRO A 377 -3.84 -24.64 -5.78
C PRO A 377 -4.93 -24.88 -4.75
N HIS A 378 -6.17 -24.56 -5.09
CA HIS A 378 -7.34 -24.74 -4.24
C HIS A 378 -8.58 -25.08 -5.07
N GLY A 379 -9.37 -26.05 -4.58
CA GLY A 379 -10.61 -26.50 -5.23
C GLY A 379 -11.08 -27.85 -4.69
N GLY A 380 -12.13 -28.40 -5.28
CA GLY A 380 -12.67 -29.72 -4.94
C GLY A 380 -14.18 -29.78 -4.91
N SER A 381 -14.75 -30.90 -4.48
CA SER A 381 -16.18 -31.27 -4.66
C SER A 381 -17.21 -30.36 -3.96
N PHE A 382 -16.79 -29.40 -3.15
CA PHE A 382 -17.64 -28.44 -2.43
C PHE A 382 -16.98 -27.06 -2.32
N SER A 383 -16.16 -26.69 -3.29
CA SER A 383 -15.54 -25.38 -3.40
C SER A 383 -15.95 -24.76 -4.74
N ASN A 384 -16.19 -23.47 -4.78
CA ASN A 384 -16.28 -22.65 -5.99
C ASN A 384 -15.38 -21.44 -5.75
N SER A 385 -14.09 -21.69 -5.80
CA SER A 385 -13.04 -20.74 -5.42
C SER A 385 -12.31 -20.19 -6.65
N GLY A 386 -11.54 -19.11 -6.46
CA GLY A 386 -10.76 -18.49 -7.53
C GLY A 386 -11.49 -17.37 -8.25
N GLN A 387 -12.73 -17.04 -7.88
CA GLN A 387 -13.38 -15.83 -8.39
C GLN A 387 -12.70 -14.58 -7.83
N TYR A 388 -12.64 -13.52 -8.63
CA TYR A 388 -11.99 -12.25 -8.27
C TYR A 388 -10.54 -12.45 -7.77
N SER A 389 -9.79 -13.39 -8.38
CA SER A 389 -8.41 -13.66 -7.96
C SER A 389 -7.49 -12.49 -8.30
N ALA A 390 -6.58 -12.19 -7.37
CA ALA A 390 -5.47 -11.27 -7.56
C ALA A 390 -4.19 -11.94 -7.07
N ILE A 391 -3.08 -11.77 -7.81
CA ILE A 391 -1.80 -12.43 -7.54
C ILE A 391 -0.70 -11.41 -7.32
N ALA A 392 0.19 -11.70 -6.37
CA ALA A 392 1.45 -11.01 -6.16
C ALA A 392 2.57 -12.05 -5.95
N VAL A 393 3.80 -11.67 -6.27
CA VAL A 393 4.99 -12.51 -6.07
C VAL A 393 5.99 -11.72 -5.24
N ASP A 394 6.53 -12.33 -4.21
CA ASP A 394 7.50 -11.68 -3.35
C ASP A 394 8.94 -11.79 -3.90
N SER A 395 9.89 -11.14 -3.23
CA SER A 395 11.29 -11.14 -3.63
C SER A 395 11.99 -12.52 -3.52
N SER A 396 11.39 -13.46 -2.79
CA SER A 396 11.85 -14.85 -2.65
C SER A 396 11.29 -15.75 -3.76
N GLY A 397 10.28 -15.28 -4.49
CA GLY A 397 9.54 -16.03 -5.51
C GLY A 397 8.34 -16.79 -4.93
N ASP A 398 7.95 -16.50 -3.68
CA ASP A 398 6.74 -17.06 -3.09
C ASP A 398 5.50 -16.39 -3.70
N ILE A 399 4.45 -17.19 -3.93
CA ILE A 399 3.23 -16.74 -4.61
C ILE A 399 2.15 -16.45 -3.57
N HIS A 400 1.48 -15.31 -3.74
CA HIS A 400 0.41 -14.84 -2.89
C HIS A 400 -0.83 -14.57 -3.73
N ILE A 401 -1.95 -15.24 -3.44
CA ILE A 401 -3.21 -15.11 -4.20
C ILE A 401 -4.35 -14.84 -3.23
N SER A 402 -5.03 -13.70 -3.40
CA SER A 402 -6.34 -13.47 -2.79
C SER A 402 -7.43 -13.94 -3.75
N HIS A 403 -8.51 -14.54 -3.25
CA HIS A 403 -9.63 -14.97 -4.08
C HIS A 403 -10.91 -15.17 -3.25
N HIS A 404 -12.05 -15.16 -3.94
CA HIS A 404 -13.36 -15.40 -3.36
C HIS A 404 -13.75 -16.87 -3.50
N ASP A 405 -14.28 -17.46 -2.43
CA ASP A 405 -15.00 -18.74 -2.46
C ASP A 405 -16.51 -18.48 -2.46
N PHE A 406 -17.14 -18.69 -3.59
CA PHE A 406 -18.57 -18.45 -3.77
C PHE A 406 -19.46 -19.40 -2.93
N PHE A 407 -18.98 -20.61 -2.62
CA PHE A 407 -19.77 -21.58 -1.87
C PHE A 407 -19.84 -21.23 -0.38
N TYR A 408 -18.73 -20.81 0.23
CA TYR A 408 -18.65 -20.37 1.61
C TYR A 408 -18.79 -18.86 1.77
N ASP A 409 -18.89 -18.12 0.65
CA ASP A 409 -19.05 -16.67 0.58
C ASP A 409 -18.00 -15.96 1.44
N SER A 410 -16.74 -16.29 1.20
CA SER A 410 -15.59 -15.94 2.04
C SER A 410 -14.42 -15.43 1.21
N LEU A 411 -13.60 -14.55 1.81
CA LEU A 411 -12.28 -14.18 1.31
C LEU A 411 -11.25 -15.24 1.71
N LEU A 412 -10.58 -15.82 0.73
CA LEU A 412 -9.49 -16.75 0.93
C LEU A 412 -8.15 -16.13 0.47
N TYR A 413 -7.09 -16.60 1.10
CA TYR A 413 -5.71 -16.34 0.73
C TYR A 413 -4.99 -17.67 0.53
N THR A 414 -4.39 -17.86 -0.66
CA THR A 414 -3.63 -19.05 -1.03
C THR A 414 -2.21 -18.67 -1.35
N THR A 415 -1.24 -19.37 -0.78
CA THR A 415 0.19 -19.08 -0.97
C THR A 415 0.98 -20.34 -1.35
N TYR A 416 2.07 -20.15 -2.10
CA TYR A 416 3.05 -21.18 -2.45
C TYR A 416 4.43 -20.75 -1.97
N ASP A 417 5.06 -21.59 -1.14
CA ASP A 417 6.36 -21.34 -0.48
C ASP A 417 7.55 -21.98 -1.23
N GLY A 418 7.41 -22.19 -2.52
CA GLY A 418 8.40 -22.93 -3.35
C GLY A 418 8.31 -24.46 -3.23
N SER A 419 7.52 -24.98 -2.28
CA SER A 419 7.38 -26.43 -2.04
C SER A 419 5.93 -26.91 -2.04
N SER A 420 5.02 -26.15 -1.46
CA SER A 420 3.62 -26.54 -1.27
C SER A 420 2.66 -25.37 -1.30
N TRP A 421 1.42 -25.64 -1.72
CA TRP A 421 0.32 -24.70 -1.62
C TRP A 421 -0.36 -24.79 -0.24
N SER A 422 -0.71 -23.66 0.33
CA SER A 422 -1.55 -23.57 1.53
C SER A 422 -2.63 -22.51 1.35
N THR A 423 -3.82 -22.75 1.92
CA THR A 423 -4.97 -21.83 1.84
C THR A 423 -5.48 -21.49 3.22
N HIS A 424 -5.75 -20.22 3.46
CA HIS A 424 -6.25 -19.66 4.71
C HIS A 424 -7.52 -18.87 4.45
N THR A 425 -8.50 -18.98 5.36
CA THR A 425 -9.65 -18.09 5.37
C THR A 425 -9.24 -16.77 6.03
N VAL A 426 -9.42 -15.67 5.31
CA VAL A 426 -9.09 -14.31 5.79
C VAL A 426 -10.31 -13.70 6.47
N ASP A 427 -11.48 -13.75 5.80
CA ASP A 427 -12.73 -13.19 6.31
C ASP A 427 -13.93 -14.00 5.81
N THR A 428 -15.06 -13.97 6.56
CA THR A 428 -16.27 -14.75 6.28
C THR A 428 -17.52 -13.88 6.38
N GLY A 429 -18.60 -14.29 5.72
CA GLY A 429 -19.91 -13.63 5.85
C GLY A 429 -20.26 -12.73 4.67
N SER A 430 -20.21 -13.27 3.47
CA SER A 430 -20.52 -12.60 2.20
C SER A 430 -19.52 -11.49 1.87
N VAL A 431 -18.26 -11.88 1.77
CA VAL A 431 -17.09 -11.00 1.59
C VAL A 431 -16.11 -11.57 0.56
N GLY A 432 -15.21 -10.72 0.05
CA GLY A 432 -14.06 -11.16 -0.75
C GLY A 432 -14.24 -10.99 -2.26
N THR A 433 -15.37 -10.43 -2.72
CA THR A 433 -15.50 -10.06 -4.14
C THR A 433 -14.65 -8.83 -4.47
N TYR A 434 -14.23 -8.70 -5.72
CA TYR A 434 -13.33 -7.62 -6.19
C TYR A 434 -12.04 -7.52 -5.37
N SER A 435 -11.44 -8.64 -4.94
CA SER A 435 -10.21 -8.59 -4.15
C SER A 435 -9.01 -8.13 -4.96
N SER A 436 -8.15 -7.33 -4.33
CA SER A 436 -6.87 -6.87 -4.85
C SER A 436 -5.81 -7.05 -3.76
N ILE A 437 -4.61 -7.50 -4.11
CA ILE A 437 -3.53 -7.83 -3.18
C ILE A 437 -2.24 -7.08 -3.52
N ALA A 438 -1.54 -6.61 -2.50
CA ALA A 438 -0.18 -6.06 -2.60
C ALA A 438 0.66 -6.54 -1.41
N LEU A 439 1.99 -6.52 -1.55
CA LEU A 439 2.94 -6.92 -0.52
C LEU A 439 3.69 -5.71 0.01
N ASP A 440 3.90 -5.64 1.32
CA ASP A 440 4.73 -4.61 1.94
C ASP A 440 6.25 -4.93 1.81
N SER A 441 7.10 -4.06 2.34
CA SER A 441 8.56 -4.23 2.29
C SER A 441 9.08 -5.49 3.01
N ASN A 442 8.25 -6.12 3.85
CA ASN A 442 8.53 -7.37 4.56
C ASN A 442 7.90 -8.58 3.87
N SER A 443 7.38 -8.43 2.64
CA SER A 443 6.63 -9.46 1.91
C SER A 443 5.32 -9.89 2.60
N LEU A 444 4.76 -9.06 3.49
CA LEU A 444 3.49 -9.35 4.14
C LEU A 444 2.31 -8.92 3.26
N PRO A 445 1.28 -9.77 3.10
CA PRO A 445 0.15 -9.48 2.22
C PRO A 445 -0.88 -8.53 2.85
N HIS A 446 -1.35 -7.60 2.01
CA HIS A 446 -2.41 -6.65 2.26
C HIS A 446 -3.48 -6.79 1.18
N ILE A 447 -4.74 -6.92 1.57
CA ILE A 447 -5.85 -7.20 0.66
C ILE A 447 -6.95 -6.15 0.85
N ALA A 448 -7.32 -5.46 -0.24
CA ALA A 448 -8.56 -4.69 -0.31
C ALA A 448 -9.65 -5.55 -0.95
N TYR A 449 -10.90 -5.49 -0.45
CA TYR A 449 -11.99 -6.30 -0.96
C TYR A 449 -13.36 -5.71 -0.64
N TYR A 450 -14.37 -6.16 -1.38
CA TYR A 450 -15.75 -5.74 -1.16
C TYR A 450 -16.51 -6.74 -0.30
N SER A 451 -17.30 -6.21 0.64
CA SER A 451 -18.28 -6.96 1.45
C SER A 451 -19.67 -6.84 0.84
N ASN A 452 -20.23 -7.92 0.32
CA ASN A 452 -21.58 -7.94 -0.24
C ASN A 452 -22.65 -7.74 0.86
N SER A 453 -22.41 -8.26 2.06
CA SER A 453 -23.37 -8.18 3.19
C SER A 453 -23.53 -6.76 3.73
N GLY A 454 -22.44 -5.98 3.74
CA GLY A 454 -22.43 -4.59 4.25
C GLY A 454 -22.41 -3.54 3.15
N ALA A 455 -22.20 -3.95 1.88
CA ALA A 455 -21.93 -3.08 0.76
C ALA A 455 -20.71 -2.14 0.98
N ASN A 456 -19.69 -2.64 1.68
CA ASN A 456 -18.57 -1.87 2.22
C ASN A 456 -17.25 -2.23 1.56
N LEU A 457 -16.32 -1.26 1.53
CA LEU A 457 -14.90 -1.53 1.31
C LEU A 457 -14.26 -2.04 2.60
N LYS A 458 -13.66 -3.22 2.54
CA LYS A 458 -12.89 -3.80 3.63
C LYS A 458 -11.42 -3.94 3.25
N TYR A 459 -10.60 -4.05 4.26
CA TYR A 459 -9.16 -4.23 4.15
C TYR A 459 -8.72 -5.29 5.16
N ALA A 460 -7.84 -6.19 4.72
CA ALA A 460 -7.19 -7.17 5.59
C ALA A 460 -5.68 -7.11 5.44
N SER A 461 -4.97 -7.37 6.53
CA SER A 461 -3.51 -7.45 6.57
C SER A 461 -3.05 -8.63 7.43
N PHE A 462 -1.90 -9.20 7.04
CA PHE A 462 -1.23 -10.26 7.77
C PHE A 462 0.02 -9.69 8.46
N ASP A 463 0.17 -9.92 9.76
CA ASP A 463 1.29 -9.42 10.57
C ASP A 463 2.42 -10.44 10.80
N GLY A 464 2.38 -11.57 10.07
CA GLY A 464 3.29 -12.71 10.26
C GLY A 464 2.78 -13.74 11.28
N LEU A 465 1.75 -13.41 12.07
CA LEU A 465 1.17 -14.28 13.10
C LEU A 465 -0.31 -14.59 12.82
N GLY A 466 -1.05 -13.61 12.26
CA GLY A 466 -2.48 -13.74 11.99
C GLY A 466 -3.01 -12.67 11.05
N TRP A 467 -4.23 -12.91 10.55
CA TRP A 467 -4.96 -11.94 9.75
C TRP A 467 -5.78 -11.02 10.66
N THR A 468 -5.77 -9.74 10.32
CA THR A 468 -6.69 -8.74 10.88
C THR A 468 -7.47 -8.11 9.74
N ASP A 469 -8.77 -7.87 9.94
CA ASP A 469 -9.63 -7.22 8.95
C ASP A 469 -10.41 -6.05 9.56
N SER A 470 -10.73 -5.08 8.73
CA SER A 470 -11.51 -3.91 9.11
C SER A 470 -12.32 -3.37 7.93
N THR A 471 -13.43 -2.70 8.24
CA THR A 471 -14.16 -1.88 7.27
C THR A 471 -13.48 -0.51 7.19
N ILE A 472 -13.07 -0.09 6.01
CA ILE A 472 -12.35 1.16 5.78
C ILE A 472 -13.17 2.23 5.04
N SER A 473 -14.31 1.85 4.45
CA SER A 473 -15.34 2.77 3.96
C SER A 473 -16.70 2.07 3.96
N SER A 474 -17.76 2.73 4.48
CA SER A 474 -19.05 2.09 4.76
C SER A 474 -20.27 2.94 4.42
N ILE A 475 -20.13 4.14 3.88
CA ILE A 475 -21.29 4.98 3.56
C ILE A 475 -21.71 4.73 2.11
N GLY A 476 -22.86 4.07 1.95
CA GLY A 476 -23.37 3.63 0.66
C GLY A 476 -22.85 2.28 0.22
N SER A 477 -22.96 1.94 -1.07
CA SER A 477 -22.36 0.76 -1.70
C SER A 477 -20.99 1.16 -2.24
N VAL A 478 -19.92 0.87 -1.49
CA VAL A 478 -18.56 1.34 -1.76
C VAL A 478 -17.55 0.19 -1.76
N GLY A 479 -16.54 0.25 -2.63
CA GLY A 479 -15.43 -0.71 -2.62
C GLY A 479 -15.42 -1.74 -3.73
N LYS A 480 -16.35 -1.69 -4.68
CA LYS A 480 -16.26 -2.51 -5.90
C LYS A 480 -15.08 -2.04 -6.77
N TYR A 481 -14.55 -2.96 -7.59
CA TYR A 481 -13.45 -2.68 -8.51
C TYR A 481 -12.28 -1.96 -7.84
N ASN A 482 -11.97 -2.33 -6.61
CA ASN A 482 -10.85 -1.72 -5.90
C ASN A 482 -9.49 -2.21 -6.46
N SER A 483 -8.47 -1.37 -6.28
CA SER A 483 -7.08 -1.70 -6.58
C SER A 483 -6.20 -1.13 -5.48
N ILE A 484 -5.32 -1.96 -4.92
CA ILE A 484 -4.37 -1.59 -3.88
C ILE A 484 -2.95 -1.59 -4.41
N VAL A 485 -2.18 -0.56 -4.07
CA VAL A 485 -0.72 -0.53 -4.25
C VAL A 485 -0.06 -0.05 -2.96
N ILE A 486 1.19 -0.45 -2.76
CA ILE A 486 1.99 -0.07 -1.59
C ILE A 486 3.19 0.72 -2.07
N ASP A 487 3.43 1.88 -1.47
CA ASP A 487 4.56 2.74 -1.82
C ASP A 487 5.85 2.33 -1.09
N GLY A 488 6.96 2.99 -1.41
CA GLY A 488 8.27 2.71 -0.81
C GLY A 488 8.38 3.02 0.69
N ASN A 489 7.34 3.60 1.31
CA ASN A 489 7.24 3.86 2.75
C ASN A 489 6.19 2.94 3.42
N ASP A 490 5.76 1.89 2.73
CA ASP A 490 4.71 0.96 3.15
C ASP A 490 3.32 1.61 3.37
N ALA A 491 3.04 2.78 2.78
CA ALA A 491 1.70 3.33 2.76
C ALA A 491 0.83 2.58 1.73
N LYS A 492 -0.36 2.18 2.14
CA LYS A 492 -1.29 1.40 1.32
C LYS A 492 -2.28 2.36 0.67
N HIS A 493 -2.18 2.50 -0.64
CA HIS A 493 -3.04 3.34 -1.45
C HIS A 493 -4.14 2.48 -2.06
N ILE A 494 -5.41 2.86 -1.89
CA ILE A 494 -6.56 2.12 -2.42
C ILE A 494 -7.43 3.07 -3.23
N VAL A 495 -7.67 2.70 -4.49
CA VAL A 495 -8.71 3.29 -5.33
C VAL A 495 -9.91 2.37 -5.35
N TYR A 496 -11.13 2.92 -5.41
CA TYR A 496 -12.35 2.13 -5.43
C TYR A 496 -13.53 2.89 -6.04
N TYR A 497 -14.53 2.14 -6.48
CA TYR A 497 -15.77 2.67 -7.00
C TYR A 497 -16.82 2.82 -5.89
N ASP A 498 -17.41 3.99 -5.79
CA ASP A 498 -18.60 4.30 -5.02
C ASP A 498 -19.84 4.14 -5.89
N ASP A 499 -20.50 2.99 -5.79
CA ASP A 499 -21.69 2.60 -6.56
C ASP A 499 -22.96 3.39 -6.16
N THR A 500 -22.93 4.11 -5.02
CA THR A 500 -24.04 4.94 -4.57
C THR A 500 -24.02 6.33 -5.21
N ASN A 501 -22.82 6.91 -5.32
CA ASN A 501 -22.63 8.25 -5.87
C ASN A 501 -22.06 8.23 -7.29
N ASP A 502 -21.75 7.04 -7.82
CA ASP A 502 -21.15 6.86 -9.14
C ASP A 502 -19.75 7.51 -9.29
N ASP A 503 -18.97 7.53 -8.20
CA ASP A 503 -17.69 8.24 -8.09
C ASP A 503 -16.48 7.30 -8.09
N LEU A 504 -15.35 7.78 -8.63
CA LEU A 504 -14.03 7.21 -8.38
C LEU A 504 -13.45 7.83 -7.11
N LYS A 505 -13.21 7.00 -6.09
CA LYS A 505 -12.65 7.41 -4.80
C LYS A 505 -11.28 6.81 -4.53
N TYR A 506 -10.53 7.47 -3.67
CA TYR A 506 -9.20 7.08 -3.23
C TYR A 506 -9.03 7.32 -1.74
N LEU A 507 -8.31 6.42 -1.07
CA LEU A 507 -7.90 6.57 0.32
C LEU A 507 -6.51 5.97 0.56
N ILE A 508 -5.87 6.39 1.64
CA ILE A 508 -4.66 5.79 2.18
C ILE A 508 -5.05 5.01 3.44
N VAL A 509 -4.66 3.73 3.52
CA VAL A 509 -4.76 2.95 4.75
C VAL A 509 -3.42 3.02 5.46
N ASP A 510 -3.44 3.58 6.66
CA ASP A 510 -2.37 3.43 7.61
C ASP A 510 -2.65 2.26 8.58
N SER A 511 -1.73 1.95 9.46
CA SER A 511 -1.82 0.79 10.37
C SER A 511 -2.88 0.92 11.47
N SER A 512 -3.65 2.02 11.51
CA SER A 512 -4.77 2.19 12.43
C SER A 512 -6.09 1.88 11.69
N SER A 513 -6.96 1.09 12.30
CA SER A 513 -8.29 0.72 11.79
C SER A 513 -9.29 1.90 11.85
N ILE A 514 -8.91 3.07 11.34
CA ILE A 514 -9.73 4.29 11.42
C ILE A 514 -10.43 4.50 10.09
N THR A 515 -11.77 4.60 10.13
CA THR A 515 -12.56 5.04 8.98
C THR A 515 -12.40 6.56 8.82
N TYR A 516 -11.74 6.98 7.75
CA TYR A 516 -11.48 8.40 7.45
C TYR A 516 -12.63 8.98 6.64
N GLU A 517 -13.68 9.46 7.29
CA GLU A 517 -14.83 10.04 6.58
C GLU A 517 -15.64 10.99 7.45
N PHE A 518 -16.54 11.75 6.81
CA PHE A 518 -17.63 12.43 7.50
C PHE A 518 -18.76 11.44 7.73
N SER A 519 -19.26 11.37 8.96
CA SER A 519 -20.47 10.63 9.31
C SER A 519 -21.49 11.54 9.99
N ILE A 520 -22.76 11.12 10.03
CA ILE A 520 -23.84 11.88 10.64
C ILE A 520 -24.73 10.97 11.48
N SER A 521 -25.18 11.45 12.62
CA SER A 521 -26.10 10.73 13.50
C SER A 521 -27.08 11.71 14.17
N PRO A 522 -28.38 11.37 14.23
CA PRO A 522 -29.06 10.28 13.54
C PRO A 522 -29.05 10.46 12.01
N ASP A 523 -29.61 9.48 11.27
CA ASP A 523 -29.74 9.55 9.83
C ASP A 523 -30.58 10.76 9.40
N LEU A 524 -30.20 11.38 8.28
CA LEU A 524 -30.94 12.49 7.69
C LEU A 524 -32.33 12.05 7.21
N PRO A 525 -33.31 12.98 7.12
CA PRO A 525 -34.61 12.69 6.52
C PRO A 525 -34.48 12.17 5.07
N ASP A 526 -35.37 11.28 4.66
CA ASP A 526 -35.41 10.74 3.31
C ASP A 526 -35.30 11.82 2.23
N GLY A 527 -34.42 11.62 1.28
CA GLY A 527 -34.11 12.54 0.18
C GLY A 527 -33.00 13.54 0.46
N LEU A 528 -32.44 13.55 1.67
CA LEU A 528 -31.21 14.28 2.01
C LEU A 528 -30.05 13.30 2.22
N THR A 529 -28.85 13.71 1.84
CA THR A 529 -27.61 12.95 1.99
C THR A 529 -26.49 13.81 2.51
N ILE A 530 -25.52 13.19 3.20
CA ILE A 530 -24.23 13.79 3.48
C ILE A 530 -23.18 13.14 2.59
N ASN A 531 -22.34 13.95 1.96
CA ASN A 531 -21.17 13.45 1.24
C ASN A 531 -20.09 13.05 2.26
N PRO A 532 -19.67 11.77 2.31
CA PRO A 532 -18.74 11.28 3.33
C PRO A 532 -17.31 11.84 3.20
N VAL A 533 -16.98 12.40 2.04
CA VAL A 533 -15.64 12.97 1.79
C VAL A 533 -15.60 14.46 2.07
N THR A 534 -16.61 15.20 1.59
CA THR A 534 -16.64 16.67 1.71
C THR A 534 -17.44 17.15 2.93
N GLY A 535 -18.26 16.28 3.53
CA GLY A 535 -19.23 16.65 4.55
C GLY A 535 -20.40 17.47 4.02
N GLU A 536 -20.51 17.70 2.70
CA GLU A 536 -21.59 18.47 2.11
C GLU A 536 -22.93 17.78 2.30
N ILE A 537 -23.94 18.51 2.81
CA ILE A 537 -25.32 18.02 2.90
C ILE A 537 -26.10 18.63 1.75
N SER A 538 -26.80 17.76 1.02
CA SER A 538 -27.57 18.12 -0.18
C SER A 538 -28.78 17.22 -0.36
N GLY A 539 -29.62 17.53 -1.33
CA GLY A 539 -30.74 16.69 -1.75
C GLY A 539 -32.07 17.41 -1.74
N THR A 540 -33.16 16.62 -1.84
CA THR A 540 -34.55 17.10 -1.82
C THR A 540 -35.31 16.31 -0.76
N PRO A 541 -35.69 16.91 0.38
CA PRO A 541 -36.40 16.18 1.43
C PRO A 541 -37.77 15.71 0.92
N THR A 542 -38.09 14.43 1.09
CA THR A 542 -39.31 13.80 0.64
C THR A 542 -40.30 13.50 1.78
N VAL A 543 -39.89 13.72 3.02
CA VAL A 543 -40.68 13.50 4.24
C VAL A 543 -40.68 14.73 5.12
N LEU A 544 -41.73 14.95 5.87
CA LEU A 544 -41.79 15.96 6.93
C LEU A 544 -41.08 15.42 8.16
N SER A 545 -40.19 16.19 8.76
CA SER A 545 -39.52 15.87 10.01
C SER A 545 -39.65 17.01 11.03
N ALA A 546 -39.64 16.67 12.30
CA ALA A 546 -39.51 17.66 13.35
C ALA A 546 -38.08 18.22 13.39
N SER A 547 -37.89 19.41 13.94
CA SER A 547 -36.57 19.95 14.21
C SER A 547 -35.74 18.95 15.02
N THR A 548 -34.67 18.44 14.44
CA THR A 548 -33.80 17.39 14.99
C THR A 548 -32.37 17.88 14.96
N VAL A 549 -31.63 17.63 16.04
CA VAL A 549 -30.17 17.91 16.09
C VAL A 549 -29.42 16.71 15.53
N TYR A 550 -28.58 16.96 14.54
CA TYR A 550 -27.68 15.96 13.91
C TYR A 550 -26.25 16.26 14.32
N THR A 551 -25.53 15.24 14.74
CA THR A 551 -24.09 15.34 15.01
C THR A 551 -23.31 14.85 13.79
N ILE A 552 -22.47 15.71 13.22
CA ILE A 552 -21.55 15.36 12.15
C ILE A 552 -20.18 15.12 12.78
N THR A 553 -19.54 14.03 12.40
CA THR A 553 -18.23 13.61 12.87
C THR A 553 -17.28 13.58 11.68
N ALA A 554 -16.08 14.15 11.83
CA ALA A 554 -14.98 14.06 10.87
C ALA A 554 -13.78 13.40 11.54
N THR A 555 -13.17 12.42 10.88
CA THR A 555 -12.08 11.60 11.44
C THR A 555 -10.89 11.54 10.49
N ASN A 556 -9.67 11.66 11.05
CA ASN A 556 -8.40 11.36 10.37
C ASN A 556 -7.43 10.65 11.35
N SER A 557 -6.17 10.41 10.95
CA SER A 557 -5.16 9.76 11.81
C SER A 557 -4.82 10.53 13.08
N GLY A 558 -5.02 11.84 13.09
CA GLY A 558 -4.84 12.70 14.27
C GLY A 558 -5.95 12.56 15.29
N GLY A 559 -7.14 12.10 14.88
CA GLY A 559 -8.30 11.95 15.75
C GLY A 559 -9.62 12.39 15.10
N THR A 560 -10.58 12.71 15.94
CA THR A 560 -11.96 12.99 15.56
C THR A 560 -12.41 14.38 16.05
N ASP A 561 -13.11 15.14 15.21
CA ASP A 561 -13.85 16.34 15.59
C ASP A 561 -15.34 16.20 15.29
N THR A 562 -16.17 16.89 16.03
CA THR A 562 -17.64 16.83 15.89
C THR A 562 -18.27 18.22 15.90
N THR A 563 -19.26 18.41 15.05
CA THR A 563 -20.11 19.62 15.04
C THR A 563 -21.59 19.22 14.95
N THR A 564 -22.49 20.17 15.22
CA THR A 564 -23.93 19.90 15.16
C THR A 564 -24.64 20.84 14.20
N ILE A 565 -25.66 20.31 13.52
CA ILE A 565 -26.64 21.06 12.74
C ILE A 565 -28.06 20.70 13.21
N THR A 566 -29.02 21.54 12.86
CA THR A 566 -30.45 21.30 13.16
C THR A 566 -31.28 21.47 11.89
#